data_757a99b73d6a8fd3a583b6e7df56ab7e
#
_entry.id   757a99b73d6a8fd3a583b6e7df56ab7e
#
_cell.length_a   1.000
_cell.length_b   1.000
_cell.length_c   1.000
_cell.angle_alpha   90.00
_cell.angle_beta   90.00
_cell.angle_gamma   90.00
#
_symmetry.space_group_name_H-M   'P 1'
#
loop_
_entity.id
_entity.type
_entity.pdbx_description
1 polymer ?
#
loop_
_entity_poly.entity_id
_entity_poly.type
_entity_poly.pdbx_seq_one_letter_code
_entity_poly.pdbx_strand_id
1 'polypeptide(L)'
;MRVNLSRLGRVRVWTTVVSRRVRLGRSIVPQGIVSLALLGGLVACSKPPQPVPETAPKTTGLESIPPGNPAKFPPFHDMRGWKNPYFVVRDDGIGFVDLSNREVHILTPEQIPAELVSLGSEAWPYGRVVLVAEAAPKNPTDAAKAEIRKNRGLLMGTLRELDVGIQEAP
;
A
#
# COMPACT_ATOMS: atom_id res chain seq x y z
N MET A 1 4.09 15.48 -51.73
CA MET A 1 4.33 14.45 -50.71
C MET A 1 3.03 14.06 -50.06
N ARG A 2 2.53 12.87 -50.32
CA ARG A 2 1.27 12.34 -49.76
C ARG A 2 1.65 11.44 -48.57
N VAL A 3 1.21 11.80 -47.37
CA VAL A 3 1.40 10.99 -46.15
C VAL A 3 0.23 10.02 -46.03
N ASN A 4 0.56 8.74 -46.04
CA ASN A 4 -0.41 7.63 -46.01
C ASN A 4 -0.71 7.27 -44.53
N LEU A 5 -1.88 7.66 -44.03
CA LEU A 5 -2.40 7.33 -42.68
C LEU A 5 -3.27 6.07 -42.77
N SER A 6 -2.69 4.90 -42.66
CA SER A 6 -3.45 3.65 -42.50
C SER A 6 -2.69 2.63 -41.70
N ARG A 7 -2.83 2.67 -40.35
CA ARG A 7 -2.73 1.50 -39.45
C ARG A 7 -3.33 1.85 -38.09
N LEU A 8 -4.64 1.88 -38.02
CA LEU A 8 -5.37 1.78 -36.76
C LEU A 8 -5.43 0.29 -36.37
N GLY A 9 -4.53 -0.12 -35.47
CA GLY A 9 -4.56 -1.44 -34.84
C GLY A 9 -5.77 -1.53 -33.90
N ARG A 10 -6.63 -2.52 -34.12
CA ARG A 10 -7.80 -2.83 -33.28
C ARG A 10 -7.31 -3.33 -31.93
N VAL A 11 -7.51 -2.54 -30.90
CA VAL A 11 -7.38 -2.98 -29.51
C VAL A 11 -8.58 -3.88 -29.19
N ARG A 12 -8.35 -5.17 -29.00
CA ARG A 12 -9.35 -6.12 -28.48
C ARG A 12 -9.43 -5.93 -26.97
N VAL A 13 -10.52 -5.31 -26.52
CA VAL A 13 -10.88 -5.28 -25.09
C VAL A 13 -11.42 -6.66 -24.72
N TRP A 14 -10.69 -7.39 -23.91
CA TRP A 14 -11.15 -8.62 -23.26
C TRP A 14 -11.89 -8.25 -21.97
N THR A 15 -13.22 -8.24 -22.05
CA THR A 15 -14.07 -8.08 -20.87
C THR A 15 -14.26 -9.47 -20.23
N THR A 16 -13.47 -9.79 -19.22
CA THR A 16 -13.69 -10.98 -18.41
C THR A 16 -14.69 -10.65 -17.32
N VAL A 17 -15.97 -10.98 -17.55
CA VAL A 17 -17.02 -10.91 -16.53
C VAL A 17 -16.85 -12.07 -15.58
N VAL A 18 -16.28 -11.82 -14.39
CA VAL A 18 -16.26 -12.77 -13.28
C VAL A 18 -17.53 -12.60 -12.47
N SER A 19 -18.56 -13.40 -12.78
CA SER A 19 -19.77 -13.54 -11.97
C SER A 19 -19.45 -14.24 -10.65
N ARG A 20 -19.25 -13.50 -9.56
CA ARG A 20 -19.26 -14.05 -8.20
C ARG A 20 -20.70 -14.23 -7.74
N ARG A 21 -21.17 -15.48 -7.73
CA ARG A 21 -22.40 -15.88 -7.04
C ARG A 21 -22.21 -15.72 -5.53
N VAL A 22 -22.89 -14.74 -4.96
CA VAL A 22 -23.06 -14.60 -3.50
C VAL A 22 -24.04 -15.69 -3.06
N ARG A 23 -23.56 -16.70 -2.33
CA ARG A 23 -24.42 -17.66 -1.60
C ARG A 23 -24.82 -17.00 -0.29
N LEU A 24 -26.09 -16.60 -0.19
CA LEU A 24 -26.75 -16.27 1.06
C LEU A 24 -26.94 -17.57 1.89
N GLY A 25 -26.08 -17.77 2.87
CA GLY A 25 -26.26 -18.77 3.91
C GLY A 25 -27.30 -18.29 4.92
N ARG A 26 -28.49 -18.91 4.91
CA ARG A 26 -29.49 -18.78 5.99
C ARG A 26 -28.97 -19.48 7.23
N SER A 27 -28.57 -18.73 8.26
CA SER A 27 -28.37 -19.25 9.61
C SER A 27 -29.71 -19.29 10.34
N ILE A 28 -30.17 -20.51 10.62
CA ILE A 28 -31.28 -20.83 11.48
C ILE A 28 -30.78 -20.75 12.92
N VAL A 29 -31.34 -19.83 13.69
CA VAL A 29 -31.12 -19.74 15.14
C VAL A 29 -32.18 -20.65 15.85
N PRO A 30 -31.77 -21.65 16.64
CA PRO A 30 -32.68 -22.31 17.55
C PRO A 30 -32.77 -21.50 18.86
N GLN A 31 -33.99 -21.05 19.16
CA GLN A 31 -34.37 -20.64 20.48
C GLN A 31 -34.52 -21.89 21.37
N GLY A 32 -34.07 -21.77 22.60
CA GLY A 32 -34.47 -22.70 23.66
C GLY A 32 -33.40 -22.94 24.70
N ILE A 33 -33.57 -22.42 25.82
CA ILE A 33 -33.75 -23.05 27.15
C ILE A 33 -33.20 -22.09 28.20
N VAL A 34 -34.17 -21.57 28.96
CA VAL A 34 -34.03 -20.94 30.26
C VAL A 34 -33.61 -22.01 31.27
N SER A 35 -32.46 -21.82 31.94
CA SER A 35 -32.19 -22.54 33.19
C SER A 35 -31.54 -21.58 34.18
N LEU A 36 -32.31 -21.37 35.22
CA LEU A 36 -32.08 -20.68 36.47
C LEU A 36 -31.27 -21.61 37.41
N ALA A 37 -30.09 -21.22 37.85
CA ALA A 37 -29.41 -21.74 39.05
C ALA A 37 -28.29 -20.79 39.50
N LEU A 38 -28.55 -19.98 40.52
CA LEU A 38 -28.08 -20.04 41.91
C LEU A 38 -26.57 -19.97 42.15
N LEU A 39 -26.16 -18.77 42.69
CA LEU A 39 -25.24 -18.53 43.82
C LEU A 39 -24.03 -19.47 43.99
N GLY A 40 -22.85 -18.94 43.76
CA GLY A 40 -21.60 -19.59 44.18
C GLY A 40 -20.35 -18.74 43.91
N GLY A 41 -19.87 -18.06 44.97
CA GLY A 41 -18.43 -17.87 45.20
C GLY A 41 -17.67 -16.95 44.23
N LEU A 42 -17.60 -15.64 44.53
CA LEU A 42 -16.59 -14.72 44.08
C LEU A 42 -15.21 -15.12 44.70
N VAL A 43 -14.45 -15.97 44.04
CA VAL A 43 -13.00 -16.02 44.21
C VAL A 43 -12.41 -15.31 42.99
N ALA A 44 -12.12 -14.02 43.14
CA ALA A 44 -11.38 -13.22 42.16
C ALA A 44 -9.93 -13.70 42.20
N CYS A 45 -9.59 -14.77 41.48
CA CYS A 45 -8.22 -15.06 41.09
C CYS A 45 -7.83 -14.02 40.05
N SER A 46 -7.26 -12.90 40.51
CA SER A 46 -6.54 -11.95 39.66
C SER A 46 -5.38 -12.67 39.02
N LYS A 47 -5.58 -13.18 37.80
CA LYS A 47 -4.51 -13.72 36.98
C LYS A 47 -3.50 -12.58 36.77
N PRO A 48 -2.21 -12.76 37.14
CA PRO A 48 -1.23 -11.72 36.90
C PRO A 48 -1.24 -11.36 35.41
N PRO A 49 -1.07 -10.07 35.05
CA PRO A 49 -1.00 -9.66 33.66
C PRO A 49 0.09 -10.49 32.98
N GLN A 50 -0.29 -11.31 32.01
CA GLN A 50 0.68 -12.00 31.19
C GLN A 50 1.46 -10.92 30.45
N PRO A 51 2.82 -10.98 30.43
CA PRO A 51 3.59 -10.08 29.59
C PRO A 51 3.06 -10.23 28.16
N VAL A 52 2.60 -9.12 27.61
CA VAL A 52 2.22 -9.04 26.19
C VAL A 52 3.43 -9.56 25.43
N PRO A 53 3.29 -10.58 24.58
CA PRO A 53 4.41 -11.04 23.78
C PRO A 53 4.90 -9.85 22.99
N GLU A 54 6.09 -9.36 23.36
CA GLU A 54 6.81 -8.35 22.62
C GLU A 54 6.97 -8.91 21.20
N THR A 55 6.17 -8.37 20.28
CA THR A 55 6.17 -8.81 18.89
C THR A 55 7.58 -8.60 18.39
N ALA A 56 8.33 -9.69 18.22
CA ALA A 56 9.69 -9.65 17.69
C ALA A 56 9.67 -8.76 16.42
N PRO A 57 10.61 -7.82 16.29
CA PRO A 57 10.64 -6.93 15.14
C PRO A 57 10.67 -7.79 13.88
N LYS A 58 9.68 -7.60 13.01
CA LYS A 58 9.67 -8.25 11.70
C LYS A 58 10.89 -7.73 10.94
N THR A 59 11.93 -8.55 10.87
CA THR A 59 13.12 -8.27 10.06
C THR A 59 12.67 -8.16 8.61
N THR A 60 12.53 -6.94 8.12
CA THR A 60 11.92 -6.68 6.80
C THR A 60 12.91 -6.83 5.64
N GLY A 61 14.17 -7.13 5.90
CA GLY A 61 15.23 -7.15 4.88
C GLY A 61 15.72 -5.75 4.48
N LEU A 62 14.99 -4.70 4.84
CA LEU A 62 15.38 -3.31 4.57
C LEU A 62 16.32 -2.73 5.64
N GLU A 63 16.56 -3.45 6.72
CA GLU A 63 17.38 -3.01 7.86
C GLU A 63 18.87 -2.82 7.50
N SER A 64 19.33 -3.51 6.45
CA SER A 64 20.68 -3.31 5.92
C SER A 64 20.86 -1.98 5.19
N ILE A 65 19.78 -1.31 4.82
CA ILE A 65 19.79 -0.02 4.15
C ILE A 65 19.78 1.08 5.23
N PRO A 66 20.77 1.99 5.23
CA PRO A 66 20.83 3.06 6.22
C PRO A 66 19.61 3.98 6.12
N PRO A 67 19.23 4.66 7.20
CA PRO A 67 18.16 5.67 7.17
C PRO A 67 18.40 6.72 6.07
N GLY A 68 17.31 7.31 5.59
CA GLY A 68 17.37 8.36 4.57
C GLY A 68 18.25 9.54 4.99
N ASN A 69 19.09 10.01 4.10
CA ASN A 69 20.00 11.15 4.34
C ASN A 69 19.56 12.37 3.52
N PRO A 70 18.87 13.36 4.11
CA PRO A 70 18.38 14.53 3.39
C PRO A 70 19.47 15.37 2.70
N ALA A 71 20.71 15.32 3.19
CA ALA A 71 21.83 16.03 2.56
C ALA A 71 22.19 15.49 1.16
N LYS A 72 21.75 14.28 0.84
CA LYS A 72 21.97 13.65 -0.47
C LYS A 72 20.79 13.86 -1.43
N PHE A 73 19.67 14.42 -0.98
CA PHE A 73 18.50 14.58 -1.83
C PHE A 73 18.73 15.63 -2.90
N PRO A 74 18.18 15.48 -4.11
CA PRO A 74 18.17 16.55 -5.09
C PRO A 74 17.38 17.75 -4.55
N PRO A 75 17.65 18.97 -5.05
CA PRO A 75 16.86 20.14 -4.70
C PRO A 75 15.37 19.91 -4.94
N PHE A 76 14.51 20.46 -4.06
CA PHE A 76 13.06 20.25 -4.09
C PHE A 76 12.41 20.55 -5.46
N HIS A 77 12.92 21.53 -6.18
CA HIS A 77 12.44 21.91 -7.50
C HIS A 77 12.96 21.02 -8.64
N ASP A 78 13.88 20.08 -8.35
CA ASP A 78 14.47 19.18 -9.35
C ASP A 78 14.34 17.70 -8.94
N MET A 79 13.14 17.30 -8.51
CA MET A 79 12.85 15.90 -8.17
C MET A 79 12.92 14.94 -9.36
N ARG A 80 13.13 15.44 -10.59
CA ARG A 80 13.42 14.61 -11.76
C ARG A 80 14.74 13.84 -11.62
N GLY A 81 15.65 14.35 -10.79
CA GLY A 81 16.91 13.70 -10.43
C GLY A 81 16.78 12.63 -9.32
N TRP A 82 15.57 12.35 -8.84
CA TRP A 82 15.35 11.33 -7.81
C TRP A 82 15.73 9.95 -8.30
N LYS A 83 16.48 9.20 -7.47
CA LYS A 83 17.05 7.90 -7.82
C LYS A 83 16.60 6.77 -6.91
N ASN A 84 15.98 7.08 -5.78
CA ASN A 84 15.39 6.09 -4.89
C ASN A 84 14.00 5.64 -5.39
N PRO A 85 13.42 4.58 -4.81
CA PRO A 85 12.08 4.13 -5.16
C PRO A 85 11.04 5.27 -5.12
N TYR A 86 10.10 5.22 -6.05
CA TYR A 86 9.14 6.28 -6.27
C TYR A 86 7.72 5.73 -6.39
N PHE A 87 6.80 6.29 -5.63
CA PHE A 87 5.39 5.95 -5.67
C PHE A 87 4.53 7.10 -6.17
N VAL A 88 3.49 6.76 -6.92
CA VAL A 88 2.47 7.70 -7.38
C VAL A 88 1.11 7.25 -6.87
N VAL A 89 0.49 8.05 -6.02
CA VAL A 89 -0.85 7.78 -5.50
C VAL A 89 -1.88 8.28 -6.49
N ARG A 90 -2.79 7.38 -6.90
CA ARG A 90 -3.82 7.61 -7.90
C ARG A 90 -5.18 7.17 -7.35
N ASP A 91 -6.25 7.51 -8.06
CA ASP A 91 -7.62 7.05 -7.76
C ASP A 91 -7.83 5.56 -8.07
N ASP A 92 -7.07 5.00 -9.02
CA ASP A 92 -7.10 3.59 -9.39
C ASP A 92 -6.14 2.70 -8.57
N GLY A 93 -5.28 3.28 -7.69
CA GLY A 93 -4.39 2.52 -6.83
C GLY A 93 -3.08 3.23 -6.46
N ILE A 94 -2.13 2.42 -6.00
CA ILE A 94 -0.77 2.85 -5.64
C ILE A 94 0.17 2.42 -6.75
N GLY A 95 0.66 3.36 -7.53
CA GLY A 95 1.63 3.10 -8.60
C GLY A 95 3.06 3.10 -8.05
N PHE A 96 3.81 2.04 -8.31
CA PHE A 96 5.27 2.00 -8.17
C PHE A 96 5.89 2.35 -9.51
N VAL A 97 6.83 3.29 -9.51
CA VAL A 97 7.51 3.75 -10.74
C VAL A 97 8.84 3.06 -10.86
N ASP A 98 8.99 2.23 -11.88
CA ASP A 98 10.30 1.71 -12.27
C ASP A 98 11.11 2.84 -12.91
N LEU A 99 12.20 3.22 -12.24
CA LEU A 99 13.05 4.33 -12.69
C LEU A 99 13.87 4.01 -13.95
N SER A 100 14.01 2.73 -14.31
CA SER A 100 14.79 2.29 -15.47
C SER A 100 14.07 2.55 -16.80
N ASN A 101 12.77 2.28 -16.83
CA ASN A 101 11.91 2.41 -18.02
C ASN A 101 10.77 3.43 -17.83
N ARG A 102 10.58 3.95 -16.61
CA ARG A 102 9.50 4.86 -16.19
C ARG A 102 8.10 4.25 -16.32
N GLU A 103 8.00 2.95 -16.30
CA GLU A 103 6.71 2.26 -16.23
C GLU A 103 6.13 2.36 -14.83
N VAL A 104 4.80 2.38 -14.76
CA VAL A 104 4.07 2.44 -13.49
C VAL A 104 3.34 1.12 -13.29
N HIS A 105 3.70 0.40 -12.26
CA HIS A 105 3.05 -0.84 -11.84
C HIS A 105 2.10 -0.57 -10.68
N ILE A 106 0.82 -0.90 -10.84
CA ILE A 106 -0.15 -0.73 -9.73
C ILE A 106 0.02 -1.88 -8.75
N LEU A 107 0.30 -1.53 -7.50
CA LEU A 107 0.49 -2.45 -6.39
C LEU A 107 -0.66 -2.37 -5.39
N THR A 108 -0.95 -3.50 -4.74
CA THR A 108 -1.75 -3.49 -3.51
C THR A 108 -0.86 -3.17 -2.30
N PRO A 109 -1.40 -2.67 -1.18
CA PRO A 109 -0.60 -2.40 0.02
C PRO A 109 0.21 -3.61 0.49
N GLU A 110 -0.32 -4.82 0.33
CA GLU A 110 0.32 -6.08 0.73
C GLU A 110 1.52 -6.45 -0.16
N GLN A 111 1.57 -5.94 -1.39
CA GLN A 111 2.66 -6.18 -2.33
C GLN A 111 3.85 -5.23 -2.11
N ILE A 112 3.61 -4.05 -1.53
CA ILE A 112 4.64 -3.02 -1.33
C ILE A 112 5.85 -3.54 -0.55
N PRO A 113 5.71 -4.27 0.59
CA PRO A 113 6.86 -4.79 1.32
C PRO A 113 7.74 -5.71 0.48
N ALA A 114 7.13 -6.63 -0.27
CA ALA A 114 7.84 -7.57 -1.12
C ALA A 114 8.57 -6.85 -2.26
N GLU A 115 7.93 -5.87 -2.88
CA GLU A 115 8.52 -5.05 -3.94
C GLU A 115 9.76 -4.30 -3.43
N LEU A 116 9.64 -3.58 -2.30
CA LEU A 116 10.75 -2.81 -1.74
C LEU A 116 11.92 -3.69 -1.30
N VAL A 117 11.65 -4.88 -0.74
CA VAL A 117 12.68 -5.85 -0.34
C VAL A 117 13.38 -6.47 -1.55
N SER A 118 12.69 -6.63 -2.68
CA SER A 118 13.26 -7.16 -3.92
C SER A 118 14.30 -6.23 -4.57
N LEU A 119 14.26 -4.94 -4.20
CA LEU A 119 15.22 -3.96 -4.71
C LEU A 119 16.59 -4.17 -4.06
N GLY A 120 17.64 -4.20 -4.87
CA GLY A 120 19.01 -4.23 -4.37
C GLY A 120 19.40 -2.93 -3.65
N SER A 121 20.46 -2.98 -2.85
CA SER A 121 20.97 -1.81 -2.11
C SER A 121 21.32 -0.63 -3.01
N GLU A 122 21.64 -0.89 -4.27
CA GLU A 122 21.94 0.11 -5.31
C GLU A 122 20.73 0.98 -5.67
N ALA A 123 19.51 0.50 -5.42
CA ALA A 123 18.28 1.26 -5.62
C ALA A 123 18.07 2.34 -4.54
N TRP A 124 18.94 2.41 -3.52
CA TRP A 124 18.78 3.27 -2.35
C TRP A 124 19.93 4.26 -2.13
N PRO A 125 20.37 5.01 -3.14
CA PRO A 125 21.51 5.92 -3.01
C PRO A 125 21.34 7.01 -1.94
N TYR A 126 20.10 7.34 -1.59
CA TYR A 126 19.78 8.32 -0.55
C TYR A 126 19.49 7.68 0.83
N GLY A 127 19.67 6.36 0.95
CA GLY A 127 19.24 5.59 2.12
C GLY A 127 17.77 5.18 2.05
N ARG A 128 17.22 4.63 3.13
CA ARG A 128 15.88 4.06 3.23
C ARG A 128 14.79 5.16 3.23
N VAL A 129 14.55 5.74 2.07
CA VAL A 129 13.57 6.80 1.83
C VAL A 129 12.97 6.65 0.43
N VAL A 130 11.69 6.88 0.29
CA VAL A 130 10.97 6.86 -0.99
C VAL A 130 10.41 8.24 -1.32
N LEU A 131 10.24 8.54 -2.60
CA LEU A 131 9.48 9.69 -3.06
C LEU A 131 8.02 9.29 -3.22
N VAL A 132 7.11 10.13 -2.78
CA VAL A 132 5.66 9.95 -2.95
C VAL A 132 5.08 11.18 -3.64
N ALA A 133 4.41 10.97 -4.75
CA ALA A 133 3.64 11.99 -5.46
C ALA A 133 2.17 11.62 -5.55
N GLU A 134 1.32 12.60 -5.80
CA GLU A 134 -0.07 12.39 -6.15
C GLU A 134 -0.30 12.70 -7.64
N ALA A 135 -1.05 11.83 -8.31
CA ALA A 135 -1.48 12.04 -9.69
C ALA A 135 -3.00 12.01 -9.78
N ALA A 136 -3.61 13.14 -9.54
CA ALA A 136 -5.04 13.31 -9.72
C ALA A 136 -5.40 13.51 -11.20
N PRO A 137 -6.57 13.04 -11.65
CA PRO A 137 -7.13 13.43 -12.96
C PRO A 137 -7.26 14.95 -13.09
N LYS A 138 -7.25 15.46 -14.30
CA LYS A 138 -7.32 16.92 -14.56
C LYS A 138 -8.53 17.60 -13.88
N ASN A 139 -9.66 16.91 -13.78
CA ASN A 139 -10.87 17.35 -13.09
C ASN A 139 -11.35 16.21 -12.17
N PRO A 140 -10.77 16.05 -10.98
CA PRO A 140 -11.09 14.93 -10.12
C PRO A 140 -12.48 15.08 -9.50
N THR A 141 -13.28 14.02 -9.58
CA THR A 141 -14.54 13.91 -8.86
C THR A 141 -14.29 13.78 -7.36
N ASP A 142 -15.29 14.01 -6.52
CA ASP A 142 -15.13 13.81 -5.07
C ASP A 142 -14.86 12.34 -4.71
N ALA A 143 -15.38 11.40 -5.50
CA ALA A 143 -15.06 9.99 -5.37
C ALA A 143 -13.57 9.72 -5.67
N ALA A 144 -13.02 10.26 -6.78
CA ALA A 144 -11.61 10.12 -7.10
C ALA A 144 -10.71 10.71 -6.00
N LYS A 145 -11.06 11.90 -5.48
CA LYS A 145 -10.33 12.50 -4.35
C LYS A 145 -10.37 11.62 -3.09
N ALA A 146 -11.51 10.97 -2.82
CA ALA A 146 -11.65 10.07 -1.68
C ALA A 146 -10.78 8.83 -1.84
N GLU A 147 -10.73 8.22 -3.03
CA GLU A 147 -9.87 7.07 -3.30
C GLU A 147 -8.37 7.44 -3.23
N ILE A 148 -7.97 8.60 -3.77
CA ILE A 148 -6.58 9.10 -3.63
C ILE A 148 -6.20 9.23 -2.16
N ARG A 149 -7.05 9.87 -1.31
CA ARG A 149 -6.77 10.01 0.13
C ARG A 149 -6.66 8.65 0.82
N LYS A 150 -7.53 7.71 0.49
CA LYS A 150 -7.50 6.34 1.02
C LYS A 150 -6.22 5.62 0.62
N ASN A 151 -5.86 5.60 -0.66
CA ASN A 151 -4.66 4.97 -1.18
C ASN A 151 -3.39 5.59 -0.59
N ARG A 152 -3.37 6.92 -0.40
CA ARG A 152 -2.29 7.61 0.30
C ARG A 152 -2.18 7.13 1.75
N GLY A 153 -3.28 7.06 2.47
CA GLY A 153 -3.29 6.58 3.86
C GLY A 153 -2.76 5.16 3.99
N LEU A 154 -3.14 4.26 3.09
CA LEU A 154 -2.65 2.89 3.04
C LEU A 154 -1.14 2.85 2.76
N LEU A 155 -0.67 3.56 1.74
CA LEU A 155 0.77 3.64 1.41
C LEU A 155 1.58 4.16 2.59
N MET A 156 1.17 5.29 3.19
CA MET A 156 1.87 5.89 4.32
C MET A 156 1.91 4.98 5.54
N GLY A 157 0.83 4.24 5.81
CA GLY A 157 0.78 3.23 6.88
C GLY A 157 1.81 2.13 6.64
N THR A 158 1.78 1.51 5.46
CA THR A 158 2.72 0.44 5.08
C THR A 158 4.18 0.90 5.15
N LEU A 159 4.50 2.09 4.64
CA LEU A 159 5.88 2.60 4.66
C LEU A 159 6.37 2.86 6.09
N ARG A 160 5.51 3.34 7.00
CA ARG A 160 5.85 3.52 8.43
C ARG A 160 6.10 2.19 9.14
N GLU A 161 5.29 1.17 8.85
CA GLU A 161 5.49 -0.18 9.40
C GLU A 161 6.82 -0.80 8.96
N LEU A 162 7.33 -0.41 7.79
CA LEU A 162 8.63 -0.82 7.25
C LEU A 162 9.79 0.07 7.69
N ASP A 163 9.53 1.10 8.50
CA ASP A 163 10.51 2.12 8.89
C ASP A 163 11.18 2.79 7.67
N VAL A 164 10.41 3.02 6.60
CA VAL A 164 10.86 3.71 5.38
C VAL A 164 10.54 5.20 5.48
N GLY A 165 11.55 6.04 5.30
CA GLY A 165 11.38 7.49 5.24
C GLY A 165 10.56 7.91 4.02
N ILE A 166 9.84 9.01 4.12
CA ILE A 166 8.97 9.52 3.05
C ILE A 166 9.38 10.94 2.71
N GLN A 167 9.65 11.16 1.43
CA GLN A 167 9.80 12.48 0.82
C GLN A 167 8.58 12.72 -0.07
N GLU A 168 7.87 13.82 0.16
CA GLU A 168 6.75 14.19 -0.71
C GLU A 168 7.25 14.99 -1.92
N ALA A 169 6.72 14.66 -3.10
CA ALA A 169 6.97 15.45 -4.31
C ALA A 169 6.20 16.79 -4.24
N PRO A 170 6.73 17.86 -4.84
CA PRO A 170 6.08 19.15 -4.90
C PRO A 170 4.81 19.14 -5.73
#